data_90cc376a3e86f4c075f5e3be125288c8
#
_entry.id   90cc376a3e86f4c075f5e3be125288c8
#
_cell.length_a   1.000
_cell.length_b   1.000
_cell.length_c   1.000
_cell.angle_alpha   90.00
_cell.angle_beta   90.00
_cell.angle_gamma   90.00
#
_symmetry.space_group_name_H-M   'P 1'
#
loop_
_entity.id
_entity.type
_entity.pdbx_description
1 polymer ?
#
loop_
_entity_poly.entity_id
_entity_poly.type
_entity_poly.pdbx_seq_one_letter_code
_entity_poly.pdbx_strand_id
1 'polypeptide(L)'
;GLGDVYKRQAPVQEPLPAADSPKPVFTIASADALIALWVAGMAFRAAALLFGERRLRLAMAHNTLPTDARTRDIYDACCAELGIAHKLPLQSMAGIYSPALTVGLKPMILLPANITDTLTDAQLACALRHELTHYRRRDHLLMLLLRLLTCVYWFNPIVWLMKRELMKDMETACDSAVTARLNGTERREYAMTLLALFSQPCRVNSVLGMALSSAEKDAERRVRGVFGAHRSKAPVKIL
;
A
#
# COMPACT_ATOMS: atom_id res chain seq x y z
N GLY A 1 81.18 -35.87 55.46
CA GLY A 1 79.86 -36.29 55.41
C GLY A 1 79.04 -35.48 54.40
N LEU A 2 78.80 -36.07 53.28
CA LEU A 2 77.97 -35.47 52.28
C LEU A 2 76.47 -35.71 52.70
N GLY A 3 75.76 -34.64 52.99
CA GLY A 3 74.34 -34.68 53.27
C GLY A 3 73.52 -34.52 51.96
N ASP A 4 72.77 -35.53 51.67
CA ASP A 4 71.80 -35.54 50.51
C ASP A 4 70.71 -34.47 50.68
N VAL A 5 70.72 -33.50 49.77
CA VAL A 5 69.66 -32.53 49.62
C VAL A 5 68.65 -33.13 48.72
N TYR A 6 67.65 -33.79 49.35
CA TYR A 6 66.48 -34.32 48.62
C TYR A 6 65.59 -33.13 48.28
N LYS A 7 65.70 -32.66 47.03
CA LYS A 7 64.73 -31.69 46.48
C LYS A 7 63.38 -32.41 46.32
N ARG A 8 62.40 -32.08 47.16
CA ARG A 8 61.00 -32.44 46.94
C ARG A 8 60.54 -31.65 45.73
N GLN A 9 60.37 -32.36 44.61
CA GLN A 9 59.62 -31.83 43.50
C GLN A 9 58.15 -31.77 43.94
N ALA A 10 57.58 -30.56 43.89
CA ALA A 10 56.12 -30.37 44.03
C ALA A 10 55.39 -31.11 42.86
N PRO A 11 54.28 -31.77 43.10
CA PRO A 11 53.52 -32.41 42.03
C PRO A 11 53.11 -31.37 41.00
N VAL A 12 53.44 -31.66 39.75
CA VAL A 12 52.97 -30.88 38.61
C VAL A 12 51.47 -31.05 38.58
N GLN A 13 50.74 -30.00 38.92
CA GLN A 13 49.30 -29.97 38.70
C GLN A 13 49.08 -29.98 37.19
N GLU A 14 48.56 -31.07 36.64
CA GLU A 14 48.00 -31.09 35.30
C GLU A 14 46.93 -29.98 35.17
N PRO A 15 47.03 -29.13 34.12
CA PRO A 15 45.99 -28.14 33.91
C PRO A 15 44.64 -28.87 33.74
N LEU A 16 43.69 -28.55 34.62
CA LEU A 16 42.29 -28.97 34.47
C LEU A 16 41.82 -28.73 33.02
N PRO A 17 41.24 -29.72 32.33
CA PRO A 17 40.68 -29.52 31.02
C PRO A 17 39.76 -28.30 31.07
N ALA A 18 40.00 -27.32 30.23
CA ALA A 18 39.16 -26.15 30.11
C ALA A 18 37.70 -26.65 29.91
N ALA A 19 36.84 -26.31 30.88
CA ALA A 19 35.42 -26.62 30.74
C ALA A 19 34.94 -26.07 29.40
N ASP A 20 34.63 -26.96 28.49
CA ASP A 20 33.96 -26.62 27.22
C ASP A 20 32.74 -25.78 27.58
N SER A 21 32.81 -24.49 27.35
CA SER A 21 31.67 -23.63 27.44
C SER A 21 30.62 -24.17 26.44
N PRO A 22 29.38 -24.44 26.91
CA PRO A 22 28.37 -25.03 26.04
C PRO A 22 28.16 -24.08 24.87
N LYS A 23 28.64 -24.47 23.68
CA LYS A 23 28.29 -23.78 22.43
C LYS A 23 26.78 -23.77 22.36
N PRO A 24 26.14 -22.65 22.05
CA PRO A 24 24.68 -22.61 21.92
C PRO A 24 24.29 -23.65 20.86
N VAL A 25 23.75 -24.76 21.31
CA VAL A 25 23.27 -25.83 20.45
C VAL A 25 21.92 -25.34 19.90
N PHE A 26 21.97 -24.60 18.79
CA PHE A 26 20.80 -24.34 18.00
C PHE A 26 20.43 -25.69 17.35
N THR A 27 19.58 -26.43 18.03
CA THR A 27 19.19 -27.77 17.59
C THR A 27 18.36 -27.66 16.31
N ILE A 28 18.50 -28.63 15.39
CA ILE A 28 17.72 -28.74 14.15
C ILE A 28 16.21 -28.60 14.44
N ALA A 29 15.73 -29.17 15.56
CA ALA A 29 14.36 -29.03 16.04
C ALA A 29 13.90 -27.59 16.28
N SER A 30 14.78 -26.66 16.70
CA SER A 30 14.44 -25.25 16.86
C SER A 30 14.36 -24.50 15.51
N ALA A 31 15.18 -24.89 14.54
CA ALA A 31 15.10 -24.34 13.19
C ALA A 31 13.81 -24.76 12.48
N ASP A 32 13.40 -26.02 12.60
CA ASP A 32 12.16 -26.52 12.03
C ASP A 32 10.94 -25.83 12.64
N ALA A 33 10.95 -25.58 13.96
CA ALA A 33 9.88 -24.85 14.64
C ALA A 33 9.76 -23.39 14.13
N LEU A 34 10.89 -22.70 13.89
CA LEU A 34 10.89 -21.33 13.34
C LEU A 34 10.38 -21.31 11.90
N ILE A 35 10.79 -22.27 11.08
CA ILE A 35 10.30 -22.39 9.70
C ILE A 35 8.79 -22.68 9.70
N ALA A 36 8.32 -23.59 10.55
CA ALA A 36 6.90 -23.89 10.68
C ALA A 36 6.09 -22.66 11.10
N LEU A 37 6.58 -21.87 12.07
CA LEU A 37 5.95 -20.63 12.51
C LEU A 37 5.90 -19.62 11.37
N TRP A 38 7.00 -19.46 10.63
CA TRP A 38 7.05 -18.54 9.49
C TRP A 38 6.05 -18.93 8.39
N VAL A 39 6.01 -20.22 8.01
CA VAL A 39 5.07 -20.74 7.01
C VAL A 39 3.62 -20.59 7.49
N ALA A 40 3.33 -20.88 8.76
CA ALA A 40 2.00 -20.71 9.32
C ALA A 40 1.55 -19.24 9.28
N GLY A 41 2.41 -18.30 9.66
CA GLY A 41 2.12 -16.87 9.56
C GLY A 41 1.92 -16.40 8.12
N MET A 42 2.72 -16.89 7.18
CA MET A 42 2.55 -16.61 5.74
C MET A 42 1.20 -17.16 5.22
N ALA A 43 0.85 -18.40 5.57
CA ALA A 43 -0.42 -19.01 5.20
C ALA A 43 -1.62 -18.24 5.78
N PHE A 44 -1.53 -17.84 7.05
CA PHE A 44 -2.57 -17.01 7.71
C PHE A 44 -2.74 -15.67 6.98
N ARG A 45 -1.65 -14.99 6.63
CA ARG A 45 -1.70 -13.70 5.89
C ARG A 45 -2.26 -13.87 4.47
N ALA A 46 -1.86 -14.93 3.78
CA ALA A 46 -2.40 -15.25 2.45
C ALA A 46 -3.91 -15.55 2.53
N ALA A 47 -4.34 -16.36 3.48
CA ALA A 47 -5.75 -16.65 3.72
C ALA A 47 -6.56 -15.39 4.04
N ALA A 48 -6.03 -14.48 4.87
CA ALA A 48 -6.67 -13.20 5.19
C ALA A 48 -6.82 -12.31 3.94
N LEU A 49 -5.81 -12.27 3.06
CA LEU A 49 -5.90 -11.53 1.78
C LEU A 49 -6.93 -12.16 0.83
N LEU A 50 -6.93 -13.47 0.68
CA LEU A 50 -7.89 -14.19 -0.17
C LEU A 50 -9.32 -14.02 0.35
N PHE A 51 -9.51 -14.06 1.66
CA PHE A 51 -10.81 -13.81 2.29
C PHE A 51 -11.28 -12.38 2.04
N GLY A 52 -10.40 -11.39 2.20
CA GLY A 52 -10.70 -9.99 1.89
C GLY A 52 -11.09 -9.78 0.43
N GLU A 53 -10.34 -10.37 -0.49
CA GLU A 53 -10.63 -10.33 -1.92
C GLU A 53 -11.98 -10.98 -2.26
N ARG A 54 -12.24 -12.17 -1.67
CA ARG A 54 -13.53 -12.87 -1.85
C ARG A 54 -14.69 -12.05 -1.30
N ARG A 55 -14.52 -11.43 -0.12
CA ARG A 55 -15.52 -10.56 0.48
C ARG A 55 -15.81 -9.35 -0.41
N LEU A 56 -14.78 -8.74 -0.98
CA LEU A 56 -14.95 -7.62 -1.93
C LEU A 56 -15.71 -8.08 -3.18
N ARG A 57 -15.36 -9.22 -3.77
CA ARG A 57 -16.07 -9.77 -4.94
C ARG A 57 -17.53 -10.08 -4.65
N LEU A 58 -17.84 -10.64 -3.50
CA LEU A 58 -19.21 -10.90 -3.08
C LEU A 58 -19.98 -9.58 -2.87
N ALA A 59 -19.36 -8.59 -2.22
CA ALA A 59 -19.94 -7.27 -2.05
C ALA A 59 -20.23 -6.61 -3.41
N MET A 60 -19.31 -6.71 -4.36
CA MET A 60 -19.54 -6.23 -5.73
C MET A 60 -20.71 -6.95 -6.41
N ALA A 61 -20.79 -8.27 -6.30
CA ALA A 61 -21.87 -9.05 -6.92
C ALA A 61 -23.26 -8.68 -6.42
N HIS A 62 -23.38 -8.21 -5.19
CA HIS A 62 -24.66 -7.86 -4.57
C HIS A 62 -25.00 -6.37 -4.61
N ASN A 63 -24.00 -5.50 -4.68
CA ASN A 63 -24.18 -4.05 -4.48
C ASN A 63 -23.81 -3.22 -5.71
N THR A 64 -23.50 -3.85 -6.85
CA THR A 64 -23.23 -3.10 -8.09
C THR A 64 -24.52 -2.63 -8.75
N LEU A 65 -24.50 -1.38 -9.16
CA LEU A 65 -25.55 -0.72 -9.90
C LEU A 65 -25.06 -0.41 -11.33
N PRO A 66 -25.95 -0.35 -12.31
CA PRO A 66 -25.56 0.09 -13.65
C PRO A 66 -25.07 1.53 -13.58
N THR A 67 -23.91 1.78 -14.15
CA THR A 67 -23.37 3.13 -14.29
C THR A 67 -24.22 3.91 -15.31
N ASP A 68 -24.59 5.14 -15.01
CA ASP A 68 -25.35 6.02 -15.86
C ASP A 68 -24.59 6.39 -17.16
N ALA A 69 -25.34 6.76 -18.21
CA ALA A 69 -24.76 7.11 -19.52
C ALA A 69 -23.79 8.29 -19.42
N ARG A 70 -24.16 9.34 -18.66
CA ARG A 70 -23.35 10.54 -18.46
C ARG A 70 -21.98 10.21 -17.86
N THR A 71 -21.93 9.39 -16.82
CA THR A 71 -20.67 8.93 -16.21
C THR A 71 -19.82 8.12 -17.19
N ARG A 72 -20.44 7.30 -18.03
CA ARG A 72 -19.73 6.53 -19.07
C ARG A 72 -19.12 7.44 -20.13
N ASP A 73 -19.85 8.45 -20.58
CA ASP A 73 -19.35 9.40 -21.58
C ASP A 73 -18.13 10.17 -21.04
N ILE A 74 -18.17 10.62 -19.78
CA ILE A 74 -17.05 11.28 -19.12
C ILE A 74 -15.86 10.32 -18.99
N TYR A 75 -16.11 9.06 -18.60
CA TYR A 75 -15.08 8.03 -18.50
C TYR A 75 -14.41 7.76 -19.84
N ASP A 76 -15.20 7.64 -20.91
CA ASP A 76 -14.71 7.37 -22.25
C ASP A 76 -13.87 8.53 -22.78
N ALA A 77 -14.29 9.76 -22.52
CA ALA A 77 -13.50 10.95 -22.82
C ALA A 77 -12.15 10.96 -22.07
N CYS A 78 -12.14 10.62 -20.78
CA CYS A 78 -10.92 10.53 -19.99
C CYS A 78 -9.97 9.41 -20.50
N CYS A 79 -10.52 8.26 -20.91
CA CYS A 79 -9.74 7.18 -21.50
C CYS A 79 -9.08 7.59 -22.80
N ALA A 80 -9.80 8.29 -23.68
CA ALA A 80 -9.29 8.81 -24.94
C ALA A 80 -8.18 9.84 -24.71
N GLU A 81 -8.38 10.78 -23.77
CA GLU A 81 -7.38 11.80 -23.40
C GLU A 81 -6.08 11.19 -22.89
N LEU A 82 -6.18 10.12 -22.08
CA LEU A 82 -5.02 9.44 -21.49
C LEU A 82 -4.40 8.38 -22.41
N GLY A 83 -4.98 8.11 -23.58
CA GLY A 83 -4.51 7.12 -24.54
C GLY A 83 -4.66 5.68 -24.03
N ILE A 84 -5.70 5.39 -23.25
CA ILE A 84 -5.97 4.06 -22.71
C ILE A 84 -6.77 3.25 -23.73
N ALA A 85 -6.11 2.35 -24.46
CA ALA A 85 -6.72 1.51 -25.47
C ALA A 85 -7.62 0.41 -24.86
N HIS A 86 -7.18 -0.21 -23.76
CA HIS A 86 -7.94 -1.22 -23.05
C HIS A 86 -8.72 -0.58 -21.90
N LYS A 87 -10.00 -0.28 -22.15
CA LYS A 87 -10.88 0.29 -21.14
C LYS A 87 -11.11 -0.71 -20.01
N LEU A 88 -11.03 -0.23 -18.77
CA LEU A 88 -11.35 -1.01 -17.58
C LEU A 88 -12.86 -1.15 -17.41
N PRO A 89 -13.31 -2.25 -16.79
CA PRO A 89 -14.69 -2.32 -16.32
C PRO A 89 -14.96 -1.18 -15.33
N LEU A 90 -16.06 -0.46 -15.55
CA LEU A 90 -16.52 0.63 -14.69
C LEU A 90 -17.82 0.18 -14.03
N GLN A 91 -17.86 0.22 -12.70
CA GLN A 91 -19.04 -0.21 -11.94
C GLN A 91 -19.35 0.81 -10.84
N SER A 92 -20.63 1.09 -10.65
CA SER A 92 -21.12 1.86 -9.51
C SER A 92 -21.48 0.90 -8.38
N MET A 93 -21.07 1.23 -7.15
CA MET A 93 -21.26 0.38 -5.98
C MET A 93 -21.78 1.18 -4.79
N ALA A 94 -22.82 0.66 -4.14
CA ALA A 94 -23.28 1.21 -2.87
C ALA A 94 -22.29 0.87 -1.73
N GLY A 95 -22.14 1.80 -0.79
CA GLY A 95 -21.29 1.59 0.40
C GLY A 95 -19.83 1.94 0.22
N ILE A 96 -19.40 2.46 -0.93
CA ILE A 96 -18.11 3.14 -1.10
C ILE A 96 -18.33 4.66 -1.18
N TYR A 97 -17.33 5.42 -0.78
CA TYR A 97 -17.45 6.89 -0.63
C TYR A 97 -16.52 7.67 -1.57
N SER A 98 -15.57 7.01 -2.18
CA SER A 98 -14.68 7.60 -3.17
C SER A 98 -14.44 6.64 -4.34
N PRO A 99 -14.14 7.15 -5.54
CA PRO A 99 -13.64 6.35 -6.63
C PRO A 99 -12.44 5.53 -6.19
N ALA A 100 -12.28 4.33 -6.76
CA ALA A 100 -11.16 3.46 -6.44
C ALA A 100 -10.82 2.52 -7.59
N LEU A 101 -9.52 2.37 -7.87
CA LEU A 101 -8.99 1.32 -8.72
C LEU A 101 -8.76 0.06 -7.89
N THR A 102 -9.34 -1.08 -8.30
CA THR A 102 -9.12 -2.34 -7.59
C THR A 102 -7.71 -2.88 -7.84
N VAL A 103 -7.15 -3.52 -6.81
CA VAL A 103 -5.82 -4.13 -6.88
C VAL A 103 -5.91 -5.55 -7.42
N GLY A 104 -5.09 -5.90 -8.42
CA GLY A 104 -5.05 -7.25 -8.95
C GLY A 104 -4.68 -7.31 -10.43
N LEU A 105 -4.71 -8.52 -10.99
CA LEU A 105 -4.40 -8.75 -12.41
C LEU A 105 -5.53 -8.35 -13.36
N LYS A 106 -6.74 -8.22 -12.85
CA LYS A 106 -7.92 -7.74 -13.59
C LYS A 106 -8.49 -6.53 -12.84
N PRO A 107 -7.84 -5.37 -12.96
CA PRO A 107 -8.32 -4.16 -12.28
C PRO A 107 -9.62 -3.67 -12.88
N MET A 108 -10.42 -2.99 -12.05
CA MET A 108 -11.64 -2.29 -12.46
C MET A 108 -11.76 -0.99 -11.66
N ILE A 109 -12.52 -0.05 -12.17
CA ILE A 109 -12.83 1.19 -11.46
C ILE A 109 -14.18 1.03 -10.78
N LEU A 110 -14.19 1.28 -9.47
CA LEU A 110 -15.40 1.34 -8.66
C LEU A 110 -15.74 2.79 -8.37
N LEU A 111 -16.98 3.16 -8.55
CA LEU A 111 -17.52 4.48 -8.26
C LEU A 111 -18.57 4.40 -7.17
N PRO A 112 -18.70 5.39 -6.28
CA PRO A 112 -19.87 5.53 -5.41
C PRO A 112 -21.16 5.58 -6.23
N ALA A 113 -22.21 4.90 -5.76
CA ALA A 113 -23.48 4.86 -6.44
C ALA A 113 -24.15 6.24 -6.64
N ASN A 114 -23.86 7.16 -5.73
CA ASN A 114 -24.37 8.55 -5.72
C ASN A 114 -23.33 9.58 -6.16
N ILE A 115 -22.33 9.19 -6.95
CA ILE A 115 -21.20 10.08 -7.30
C ILE A 115 -21.67 11.29 -8.11
N THR A 116 -22.66 11.13 -8.97
CA THR A 116 -23.23 12.21 -9.78
C THR A 116 -24.05 13.23 -8.99
N ASP A 117 -24.50 12.85 -7.80
CA ASP A 117 -25.19 13.76 -6.88
C ASP A 117 -24.22 14.58 -6.03
N THR A 118 -22.98 14.07 -5.89
CA THR A 118 -21.96 14.66 -5.01
C THR A 118 -20.89 15.45 -5.75
N LEU A 119 -20.63 15.12 -7.01
CA LEU A 119 -19.59 15.75 -7.83
C LEU A 119 -20.18 16.35 -9.12
N THR A 120 -19.64 17.49 -9.50
CA THR A 120 -19.86 18.06 -10.84
C THR A 120 -19.16 17.21 -11.90
N ASP A 121 -19.53 17.38 -13.19
CA ASP A 121 -18.87 16.68 -14.30
C ASP A 121 -17.35 16.90 -14.35
N ALA A 122 -16.93 18.13 -14.11
CA ALA A 122 -15.52 18.48 -14.07
C ALA A 122 -14.79 17.79 -12.90
N GLN A 123 -15.42 17.74 -11.73
CA GLN A 123 -14.88 17.03 -10.57
C GLN A 123 -14.86 15.51 -10.78
N LEU A 124 -15.90 14.95 -11.39
CA LEU A 124 -15.94 13.54 -11.75
C LEU A 124 -14.85 13.18 -12.77
N ALA A 125 -14.66 14.02 -13.79
CA ALA A 125 -13.56 13.85 -14.74
C ALA A 125 -12.20 13.92 -14.07
N CYS A 126 -11.98 14.85 -13.12
CA CYS A 126 -10.76 14.92 -12.32
C CYS A 126 -10.51 13.64 -11.51
N ALA A 127 -11.52 13.11 -10.85
CA ALA A 127 -11.43 11.87 -10.08
C ALA A 127 -11.14 10.65 -10.99
N LEU A 128 -11.82 10.56 -12.13
CA LEU A 128 -11.59 9.49 -13.12
C LEU A 128 -10.17 9.57 -13.74
N ARG A 129 -9.69 10.78 -14.07
CA ARG A 129 -8.29 10.96 -14.54
C ARG A 129 -7.28 10.49 -13.50
N HIS A 130 -7.54 10.71 -12.22
CA HIS A 130 -6.69 10.23 -11.13
C HIS A 130 -6.62 8.70 -11.11
N GLU A 131 -7.76 8.01 -11.08
CA GLU A 131 -7.82 6.54 -11.07
C GLU A 131 -7.21 5.92 -12.35
N LEU A 132 -7.50 6.51 -13.51
CA LEU A 132 -6.93 6.08 -14.78
C LEU A 132 -5.41 6.32 -14.86
N THR A 133 -4.89 7.33 -14.17
CA THR A 133 -3.46 7.58 -14.06
C THR A 133 -2.78 6.51 -13.22
N HIS A 134 -3.37 6.06 -12.11
CA HIS A 134 -2.91 4.89 -11.36
C HIS A 134 -2.84 3.63 -12.24
N TYR A 135 -3.88 3.39 -13.03
CA TYR A 135 -3.89 2.26 -13.98
C TYR A 135 -2.75 2.36 -15.00
N ARG A 136 -2.59 3.52 -15.65
CA ARG A 136 -1.56 3.74 -16.65
C ARG A 136 -0.15 3.58 -16.09
N ARG A 137 0.08 3.97 -14.83
CA ARG A 137 1.34 3.81 -14.09
C ARG A 137 1.54 2.38 -13.58
N ARG A 138 0.53 1.51 -13.71
CA ARG A 138 0.53 0.14 -13.19
C ARG A 138 0.64 0.05 -11.67
N ASP A 139 0.17 1.06 -10.96
CA ASP A 139 0.23 1.12 -9.50
C ASP A 139 -0.52 -0.05 -8.84
N HIS A 140 -1.58 -0.58 -9.48
CA HIS A 140 -2.29 -1.79 -9.07
C HIS A 140 -1.40 -3.05 -9.01
N LEU A 141 -0.39 -3.16 -9.91
CA LEU A 141 0.58 -4.25 -9.88
C LEU A 141 1.61 -4.05 -8.76
N LEU A 142 2.07 -2.82 -8.55
CA LEU A 142 2.96 -2.49 -7.44
C LEU A 142 2.28 -2.78 -6.10
N MET A 143 1.01 -2.41 -5.96
CA MET A 143 0.20 -2.75 -4.77
C MET A 143 0.03 -4.25 -4.57
N LEU A 144 -0.12 -5.02 -5.67
CA LEU A 144 -0.16 -6.47 -5.58
C LEU A 144 1.17 -7.04 -5.08
N LEU A 145 2.29 -6.55 -5.62
CA LEU A 145 3.63 -6.94 -5.15
C LEU A 145 3.83 -6.64 -3.66
N LEU A 146 3.42 -5.43 -3.20
CA LEU A 146 3.49 -5.06 -1.79
C LEU A 146 2.61 -5.95 -0.89
N ARG A 147 1.45 -6.38 -1.37
CA ARG A 147 0.62 -7.35 -0.67
C ARG A 147 1.34 -8.70 -0.51
N LEU A 148 2.00 -9.19 -1.56
CA LEU A 148 2.79 -10.42 -1.52
C LEU A 148 4.00 -10.30 -0.58
N LEU A 149 4.74 -9.19 -0.66
CA LEU A 149 5.85 -8.93 0.25
C LEU A 149 5.41 -8.91 1.73
N THR A 150 4.26 -8.29 2.03
CA THR A 150 3.71 -8.31 3.40
C THR A 150 3.18 -9.69 3.85
N CYS A 151 2.96 -10.63 2.93
CA CYS A 151 2.69 -12.02 3.31
C CYS A 151 3.98 -12.75 3.70
N VAL A 152 5.03 -12.62 2.89
CA VAL A 152 6.31 -13.30 3.11
C VAL A 152 7.01 -12.75 4.36
N TYR A 153 7.05 -11.43 4.51
CA TYR A 153 7.70 -10.71 5.61
C TYR A 153 6.69 -10.17 6.63
N TRP A 154 5.68 -10.97 6.95
CA TRP A 154 4.57 -10.57 7.82
C TRP A 154 5.01 -10.08 9.21
N PHE A 155 6.11 -10.61 9.73
CA PHE A 155 6.69 -10.30 11.03
C PHE A 155 7.62 -9.07 11.02
N ASN A 156 8.02 -8.58 9.84
CA ASN A 156 9.01 -7.51 9.74
C ASN A 156 8.34 -6.12 9.70
N PRO A 157 8.50 -5.27 10.74
CA PRO A 157 7.88 -3.95 10.78
C PRO A 157 8.40 -3.00 9.70
N ILE A 158 9.63 -3.19 9.20
CA ILE A 158 10.22 -2.35 8.15
C ILE A 158 9.42 -2.49 6.85
N VAL A 159 8.98 -3.69 6.50
CA VAL A 159 8.17 -3.93 5.29
C VAL A 159 6.81 -3.22 5.38
N TRP A 160 6.22 -3.16 6.56
CA TRP A 160 4.97 -2.43 6.79
C TRP A 160 5.17 -0.91 6.69
N LEU A 161 6.27 -0.40 7.24
CA LEU A 161 6.63 1.01 7.12
C LEU A 161 6.91 1.38 5.64
N MET A 162 7.72 0.58 4.96
CA MET A 162 8.01 0.74 3.54
C MET A 162 6.72 0.76 2.70
N LYS A 163 5.80 -0.19 2.92
CA LYS A 163 4.50 -0.20 2.25
C LYS A 163 3.74 1.09 2.47
N ARG A 164 3.70 1.58 3.71
CA ARG A 164 2.98 2.83 4.06
C ARG A 164 3.58 4.04 3.34
N GLU A 165 4.89 4.19 3.36
CA GLU A 165 5.54 5.32 2.71
C GLU A 165 5.41 5.25 1.18
N LEU A 166 5.59 4.05 0.60
CA LEU A 166 5.44 3.86 -0.84
C LEU A 166 4.00 4.17 -1.33
N MET A 167 2.97 3.85 -0.53
CA MET A 167 1.60 4.25 -0.84
C MET A 167 1.44 5.77 -0.90
N LYS A 168 2.04 6.51 0.04
CA LYS A 168 2.02 7.97 0.03
C LYS A 168 2.75 8.57 -1.18
N ASP A 169 3.89 7.96 -1.55
CA ASP A 169 4.67 8.39 -2.71
C ASP A 169 3.91 8.11 -4.02
N MET A 170 3.19 6.99 -4.10
CA MET A 170 2.32 6.66 -5.23
C MET A 170 1.23 7.72 -5.44
N GLU A 171 0.53 8.11 -4.36
CA GLU A 171 -0.48 9.18 -4.40
C GLU A 171 0.13 10.51 -4.85
N THR A 172 1.25 10.92 -4.23
CA THR A 172 1.94 12.17 -4.59
C THR A 172 2.40 12.17 -6.05
N ALA A 173 2.92 11.06 -6.53
CA ALA A 173 3.37 10.93 -7.91
C ALA A 173 2.19 10.87 -8.90
N CYS A 174 1.04 10.29 -8.50
CA CYS A 174 -0.19 10.32 -9.29
C CYS A 174 -0.73 11.75 -9.40
N ASP A 175 -0.87 12.45 -8.27
CA ASP A 175 -1.31 13.85 -8.25
C ASP A 175 -0.40 14.74 -9.11
N SER A 176 0.92 14.54 -9.04
CA SER A 176 1.89 15.28 -9.87
C SER A 176 1.72 14.98 -11.35
N ALA A 177 1.46 13.72 -11.73
CA ALA A 177 1.26 13.32 -13.12
C ALA A 177 -0.04 13.88 -13.71
N VAL A 178 -1.11 13.95 -12.92
CA VAL A 178 -2.38 14.58 -13.31
C VAL A 178 -2.19 16.07 -13.46
N THR A 179 -1.63 16.74 -12.44
CA THR A 179 -1.52 18.20 -12.39
C THR A 179 -0.50 18.78 -13.37
N ALA A 180 0.46 17.98 -13.84
CA ALA A 180 1.43 18.41 -14.85
C ALA A 180 0.76 18.82 -16.18
N ARG A 181 -0.45 18.34 -16.45
CA ARG A 181 -1.21 18.60 -17.69
C ARG A 181 -2.28 19.67 -17.53
N LEU A 182 -2.52 20.12 -16.30
CA LEU A 182 -3.59 21.05 -15.95
C LEU A 182 -3.08 22.50 -15.92
N ASN A 183 -3.92 23.42 -16.39
CA ASN A 183 -3.72 24.85 -16.19
C ASN A 183 -4.06 25.29 -14.76
N GLY A 184 -3.89 26.58 -14.43
CA GLY A 184 -4.10 27.06 -13.06
C GLY A 184 -5.54 26.91 -12.55
N THR A 185 -6.53 27.10 -13.40
CA THR A 185 -7.96 26.95 -13.06
C THR A 185 -8.30 25.48 -12.83
N GLU A 186 -7.88 24.60 -13.73
CA GLU A 186 -8.09 23.15 -13.62
C GLU A 186 -7.40 22.56 -12.40
N ARG A 187 -6.20 23.04 -12.04
CA ARG A 187 -5.53 22.62 -10.79
C ARG A 187 -6.31 22.98 -9.54
N ARG A 188 -6.92 24.17 -9.54
CA ARG A 188 -7.78 24.58 -8.44
C ARG A 188 -9.01 23.64 -8.34
N GLU A 189 -9.62 23.32 -9.46
CA GLU A 189 -10.75 22.41 -9.54
C GLU A 189 -10.37 21.00 -9.09
N TYR A 190 -9.21 20.50 -9.49
CA TYR A 190 -8.64 19.26 -9.01
C TYR A 190 -8.44 19.26 -7.47
N ALA A 191 -7.87 20.32 -6.91
CA ALA A 191 -7.70 20.46 -5.47
C ALA A 191 -9.05 20.48 -4.73
N MET A 192 -10.06 21.18 -5.28
CA MET A 192 -11.42 21.18 -4.72
C MET A 192 -12.08 19.79 -4.79
N THR A 193 -11.82 19.04 -5.86
CA THR A 193 -12.27 17.64 -6.00
C THR A 193 -11.67 16.76 -4.92
N LEU A 194 -10.36 16.86 -4.68
CA LEU A 194 -9.70 16.14 -3.58
C LEU A 194 -10.35 16.47 -2.23
N LEU A 195 -10.57 17.76 -1.95
CA LEU A 195 -11.23 18.18 -0.71
C LEU A 195 -12.65 17.62 -0.60
N ALA A 196 -13.44 17.66 -1.67
CA ALA A 196 -14.80 17.10 -1.69
C ALA A 196 -14.81 15.59 -1.40
N LEU A 197 -13.87 14.83 -1.97
CA LEU A 197 -13.75 13.39 -1.74
C LEU A 197 -13.30 13.06 -0.31
N PHE A 198 -12.38 13.85 0.27
CA PHE A 198 -11.93 13.66 1.65
C PHE A 198 -12.93 14.14 2.70
N SER A 199 -13.83 15.07 2.34
CA SER A 199 -14.88 15.57 3.22
C SER A 199 -16.04 14.57 3.40
N GLN A 200 -16.10 13.52 2.60
CA GLN A 200 -17.10 12.47 2.76
C GLN A 200 -16.87 11.74 4.08
N PRO A 201 -17.90 11.61 4.94
CA PRO A 201 -17.76 10.90 6.21
C PRO A 201 -17.39 9.45 5.94
N CYS A 202 -16.12 9.13 6.12
CA CYS A 202 -15.65 7.76 6.08
C CYS A 202 -16.28 7.00 7.26
N ARG A 203 -17.47 6.41 7.06
CA ARG A 203 -18.10 5.48 8.01
C ARG A 203 -17.33 4.15 8.02
N VAL A 204 -16.03 4.23 8.18
CA VAL A 204 -15.30 3.11 8.76
C VAL A 204 -15.62 3.21 10.25
N ASN A 205 -16.20 2.15 10.82
CA ASN A 205 -16.22 1.94 12.27
C ASN A 205 -14.76 1.88 12.75
N SER A 206 -14.09 3.00 12.72
CA SER A 206 -12.73 3.15 13.22
C SER A 206 -12.87 3.39 14.71
N VAL A 207 -12.65 2.33 15.45
CA VAL A 207 -12.48 2.27 16.91
C VAL A 207 -11.39 3.24 17.40
N LEU A 208 -10.71 4.00 16.52
CA LEU A 208 -9.65 4.93 16.90
C LEU A 208 -9.74 6.24 16.14
N GLY A 209 -9.97 7.31 16.87
CA GLY A 209 -9.88 8.71 16.39
C GLY A 209 -8.54 9.11 15.78
N MET A 210 -7.51 8.23 15.83
CA MET A 210 -6.22 8.39 15.16
C MET A 210 -6.30 8.23 13.64
N ALA A 211 -7.29 7.52 13.10
CA ALA A 211 -7.45 7.34 11.66
C ALA A 211 -7.94 8.61 10.96
N LEU A 212 -8.76 9.43 11.64
CA LEU A 212 -9.24 10.71 11.11
C LEU A 212 -8.10 11.72 10.96
N SER A 213 -7.20 11.81 11.95
CA SER A 213 -6.07 12.74 11.89
C SER A 213 -5.04 12.38 10.81
N SER A 214 -4.92 11.11 10.44
CA SER A 214 -4.03 10.68 9.35
C SER A 214 -4.62 10.99 7.97
N ALA A 215 -5.92 10.78 7.78
CA ALA A 215 -6.62 11.08 6.52
C ALA A 215 -6.61 12.58 6.24
N GLU A 216 -6.84 13.41 7.24
CA GLU A 216 -6.80 14.87 7.14
C GLU A 216 -5.40 15.38 6.77
N LYS A 217 -4.35 14.87 7.41
CA LYS A 217 -2.95 15.18 7.07
C LYS A 217 -2.57 14.72 5.66
N ASP A 218 -3.07 13.57 5.22
CA ASP A 218 -2.83 13.07 3.87
C ASP A 218 -3.55 13.94 2.83
N ALA A 219 -4.78 14.38 3.10
CA ALA A 219 -5.52 15.33 2.27
C ALA A 219 -4.77 16.66 2.15
N GLU A 220 -4.36 17.24 3.28
CA GLU A 220 -3.60 18.49 3.32
C GLU A 220 -2.29 18.38 2.52
N ARG A 221 -1.55 17.28 2.69
CA ARG A 221 -0.31 17.04 1.95
C ARG A 221 -0.55 16.99 0.44
N ARG A 222 -1.59 16.28 -0.01
CA ARG A 222 -1.95 16.15 -1.43
C ARG A 222 -2.34 17.50 -2.01
N VAL A 223 -3.22 18.25 -1.34
CA VAL A 223 -3.63 19.58 -1.78
C VAL A 223 -2.44 20.55 -1.84
N ARG A 224 -1.57 20.56 -0.84
CA ARG A 224 -0.32 21.36 -0.88
C ARG A 224 0.58 20.95 -2.05
N GLY A 225 0.67 19.65 -2.35
CA GLY A 225 1.43 19.11 -3.49
C GLY A 225 0.92 19.63 -4.84
N VAL A 226 -0.39 19.70 -5.03
CA VAL A 226 -1.03 20.24 -6.25
C VAL A 226 -0.56 21.67 -6.57
N PHE A 227 -0.41 22.52 -5.55
CA PHE A 227 0.05 23.90 -5.70
C PHE A 227 1.58 24.04 -5.62
N GLY A 228 2.28 23.11 -4.97
CA GLY A 228 3.73 23.14 -4.81
C GLY A 228 4.52 22.60 -6.02
N ALA A 229 3.92 21.82 -6.89
CA ALA A 229 4.54 21.15 -8.04
C ALA A 229 5.10 22.14 -9.10
N HIS A 230 4.82 23.44 -8.98
CA HIS A 230 5.37 24.46 -9.87
C HIS A 230 6.86 24.80 -9.60
N ARG A 231 7.45 24.31 -8.50
CA ARG A 231 8.85 24.62 -8.12
C ARG A 231 9.87 23.54 -8.50
N SER A 232 9.46 22.36 -8.91
CA SER A 232 10.38 21.28 -9.30
C SER A 232 10.22 20.95 -10.78
N LYS A 233 10.97 21.65 -11.64
CA LYS A 233 11.19 21.28 -13.05
C LYS A 233 12.29 20.20 -13.09
N ALA A 234 11.95 18.96 -12.80
CA ALA A 234 12.76 17.82 -13.20
C ALA A 234 11.84 16.75 -13.78
N PRO A 235 11.89 16.46 -15.09
CA PRO A 235 11.16 15.35 -15.65
C PRO A 235 11.83 14.06 -15.16
N VAL A 236 11.16 13.33 -14.28
CA VAL A 236 11.52 11.93 -14.04
C VAL A 236 11.19 11.17 -15.33
N LYS A 237 12.21 10.91 -16.14
CA LYS A 237 12.13 9.95 -17.24
C LYS A 237 11.89 8.57 -16.61
N ILE A 238 10.68 8.08 -16.73
CA ILE A 238 10.36 6.68 -16.46
C ILE A 238 10.65 5.94 -17.76
N LEU A 239 11.65 5.05 -17.69
CA LEU A 239 11.96 4.06 -18.70
C LEU A 239 10.79 3.10 -18.91
#